data_1fc0917c8070020226d240026da3b1bf
#
_entry.id   1fc0917c8070020226d240026da3b1bf
#
_cell.length_a   1.000
_cell.length_b   1.000
_cell.length_c   1.000
_cell.angle_alpha   90.00
_cell.angle_beta   90.00
_cell.angle_gamma   90.00
#
_symmetry.space_group_name_H-M   'P 1'
#
loop_
_entity.id
_entity.type
_entity.pdbx_description
1 polymer ?
#
loop_
_entity_poly.entity_id
_entity_poly.type
_entity_poly.pdbx_seq_one_letter_code
_entity_poly.pdbx_strand_id
1 'polypeptide(L)'
;MSIDLEQYDRRRTAMLALLRVAADAAPFSEWMKYSESIARGKREKLELYLKVLYMLLRDLLVLREGGLDIRNRDIRLQLEPLANKVSFAWIRTAVKKADDLAELLRRNIQKTIALDALILELRGSGS
;
A
#
# COMPACT_ATOMS: atom_id res chain seq x y z
N MET A 1 4.74 13.32 21.76
CA MET A 1 4.39 12.51 20.58
C MET A 1 5.09 11.18 20.65
N SER A 2 4.39 10.12 20.33
CA SER A 2 4.96 8.80 20.50
C SER A 2 5.75 8.36 19.26
N ILE A 3 6.74 7.53 19.50
CA ILE A 3 7.54 6.89 18.44
C ILE A 3 6.62 6.06 17.53
N ASP A 4 5.55 5.51 18.09
CA ASP A 4 4.59 4.69 17.35
C ASP A 4 3.88 5.48 16.25
N LEU A 5 3.52 6.74 16.52
CA LEU A 5 2.88 7.58 15.52
C LEU A 5 3.83 7.91 14.38
N GLU A 6 5.10 8.18 14.69
CA GLU A 6 6.10 8.44 13.67
C GLU A 6 6.35 7.21 12.78
N GLN A 7 6.38 6.04 13.39
CA GLN A 7 6.57 4.79 12.65
C GLN A 7 5.37 4.49 11.77
N TYR A 8 4.17 4.69 12.30
CA TYR A 8 2.95 4.52 11.52
C TYR A 8 2.94 5.44 10.31
N ASP A 9 3.27 6.71 10.53
CA ASP A 9 3.28 7.70 9.46
C ASP A 9 4.28 7.34 8.36
N ARG A 10 5.45 6.84 8.75
CA ARG A 10 6.46 6.38 7.79
C ARG A 10 5.97 5.21 6.96
N ARG A 11 5.34 4.23 7.61
CA ARG A 11 4.80 3.06 6.92
C ARG A 11 3.66 3.47 6.00
N ARG A 12 2.82 4.38 6.45
CA ARG A 12 1.70 4.87 5.65
C ARG A 12 2.20 5.61 4.41
N THR A 13 3.20 6.45 4.56
CA THR A 13 3.78 7.17 3.44
C THR A 13 4.33 6.20 2.40
N ALA A 14 5.03 5.15 2.85
CA ALA A 14 5.57 4.13 1.95
C ALA A 14 4.46 3.35 1.24
N MET A 15 3.43 2.94 1.97
CA MET A 15 2.35 2.15 1.37
C MET A 15 1.47 2.99 0.45
N LEU A 16 1.31 4.27 0.75
CA LEU A 16 0.60 5.17 -0.17
C LEU A 16 1.37 5.31 -1.47
N ALA A 17 2.71 5.45 -1.40
CA ALA A 17 3.55 5.50 -2.59
C ALA A 17 3.42 4.20 -3.40
N LEU A 18 3.41 3.05 -2.72
CA LEU A 18 3.23 1.76 -3.37
C LEU A 18 1.91 1.73 -4.16
N LEU A 19 0.82 2.15 -3.52
CA LEU A 19 -0.50 2.14 -4.17
C LEU A 19 -0.56 3.11 -5.35
N ARG A 20 0.03 4.29 -5.22
CA ARG A 20 0.05 5.26 -6.31
C ARG A 20 0.81 4.71 -7.52
N VAL A 21 1.95 4.07 -7.28
CA VAL A 21 2.71 3.45 -8.36
C VAL A 21 1.95 2.27 -8.95
N ALA A 22 1.34 1.45 -8.10
CA ALA A 22 0.57 0.29 -8.54
C ALA A 22 -0.66 0.69 -9.37
N ALA A 23 -1.26 1.83 -9.06
CA ALA A 23 -2.41 2.36 -9.80
C ALA A 23 -1.99 3.20 -11.02
N ASP A 24 -0.71 3.22 -11.34
CA ASP A 24 -0.15 3.99 -12.44
C ASP A 24 -0.40 5.50 -12.28
N ALA A 25 -0.45 5.96 -11.05
CA ALA A 25 -0.60 7.38 -10.70
C ALA A 25 0.74 8.04 -10.40
N ALA A 26 1.82 7.28 -10.36
CA ALA A 26 3.17 7.77 -10.09
C ALA A 26 4.20 6.84 -10.73
N PRO A 27 5.40 7.34 -11.06
CA PRO A 27 6.44 6.49 -11.63
C PRO A 27 7.05 5.55 -10.58
N PHE A 28 7.57 4.43 -11.03
CA PHE A 28 8.17 3.43 -10.14
C PHE A 28 9.30 4.00 -9.28
N SER A 29 9.96 5.04 -9.79
CA SER A 29 11.05 5.70 -9.05
C SER A 29 10.60 6.27 -7.71
N GLU A 30 9.32 6.64 -7.57
CA GLU A 30 8.81 7.11 -6.28
C GLU A 30 8.79 6.01 -5.23
N TRP A 31 8.54 4.78 -5.66
CA TRP A 31 8.55 3.62 -4.76
C TRP A 31 9.97 3.22 -4.36
N MET A 32 10.94 3.38 -5.25
CA MET A 32 12.31 2.91 -5.01
C MET A 32 12.94 3.50 -3.76
N LYS A 33 12.60 4.75 -3.43
CA LYS A 33 13.09 5.40 -2.20
C LYS A 33 12.73 4.60 -0.95
N TYR A 34 11.50 4.12 -0.93
CA TYR A 34 10.98 3.38 0.22
C TYR A 34 11.44 1.94 0.21
N SER A 35 11.54 1.36 -0.97
CA SER A 35 11.99 -0.02 -1.14
C SER A 35 13.37 -0.23 -0.53
N GLU A 36 14.30 0.68 -0.79
CA GLU A 36 15.65 0.60 -0.22
C GLU A 36 15.62 0.71 1.30
N SER A 37 14.84 1.64 1.82
CA SER A 37 14.73 1.85 3.26
C SER A 37 14.16 0.60 3.96
N ILE A 38 13.16 -0.01 3.37
CA ILE A 38 12.55 -1.22 3.91
C ILE A 38 13.55 -2.38 3.89
N ALA A 39 14.33 -2.49 2.81
CA ALA A 39 15.33 -3.55 2.69
C ALA A 39 16.42 -3.46 3.76
N ARG A 40 16.81 -2.23 4.13
CA ARG A 40 17.83 -2.02 5.15
C ARG A 40 17.33 -2.24 6.56
N GLY A 41 16.03 -2.11 6.78
CA GLY A 41 15.44 -2.24 8.09
C GLY A 41 15.34 -3.68 8.52
N LYS A 42 16.41 -4.19 9.11
CA LYS A 42 16.47 -5.60 9.52
C LYS A 42 15.40 -5.99 10.53
N ARG A 43 14.89 -5.02 11.29
CA ARG A 43 13.89 -5.27 12.33
C ARG A 43 12.48 -4.92 11.90
N GLU A 44 12.34 -4.34 10.71
CA GLU A 44 11.01 -4.00 10.22
C GLU A 44 10.26 -5.27 9.83
N LYS A 45 9.11 -5.44 10.42
CA LYS A 45 8.25 -6.57 10.09
C LYS A 45 7.31 -6.16 8.98
N LEU A 46 7.35 -6.90 7.89
CA LEU A 46 6.52 -6.57 6.74
C LEU A 46 5.03 -6.64 7.07
N GLU A 47 4.64 -7.43 8.08
CA GLU A 47 3.26 -7.48 8.54
C GLU A 47 2.72 -6.12 8.96
N LEU A 48 3.59 -5.26 9.52
CA LEU A 48 3.18 -3.93 9.93
C LEU A 48 2.87 -3.04 8.73
N TYR A 49 3.64 -3.19 7.66
CA TYR A 49 3.36 -2.49 6.41
C TYR A 49 2.07 -3.00 5.78
N LEU A 50 1.84 -4.31 5.82
CA LEU A 50 0.63 -4.90 5.26
C LEU A 50 -0.62 -4.43 6.01
N LYS A 51 -0.55 -4.29 7.33
CA LYS A 51 -1.68 -3.75 8.10
C LYS A 51 -2.06 -2.36 7.61
N VAL A 52 -1.05 -1.51 7.40
CA VAL A 52 -1.30 -0.16 6.90
C VAL A 52 -1.86 -0.21 5.48
N LEU A 53 -1.31 -1.09 4.65
CA LEU A 53 -1.80 -1.27 3.29
C LEU A 53 -3.28 -1.65 3.26
N TYR A 54 -3.70 -2.60 4.11
CA TYR A 54 -5.10 -2.98 4.19
C TYR A 54 -5.99 -1.81 4.62
N MET A 55 -5.52 -1.01 5.58
CA MET A 55 -6.28 0.15 6.04
C MET A 55 -6.46 1.17 4.92
N LEU A 56 -5.42 1.39 4.13
CA LEU A 56 -5.51 2.30 2.98
C LEU A 56 -6.45 1.76 1.92
N LEU A 57 -6.39 0.47 1.63
CA LEU A 57 -7.28 -0.15 0.65
C LEU A 57 -8.74 -0.07 1.10
N ARG A 58 -8.99 -0.27 2.40
CA ARG A 58 -10.33 -0.10 2.96
C ARG A 58 -10.82 1.32 2.77
N ASP A 59 -9.97 2.30 3.07
CA ASP A 59 -10.34 3.70 2.91
C ASP A 59 -10.63 4.05 1.44
N LEU A 60 -9.84 3.49 0.52
CA LEU A 60 -10.10 3.69 -0.92
C LEU A 60 -11.46 3.12 -1.31
N LEU A 61 -11.81 1.95 -0.77
CA LEU A 61 -13.10 1.34 -1.05
C LEU A 61 -14.24 2.21 -0.53
N VAL A 62 -14.13 2.70 0.70
CA VAL A 62 -15.14 3.56 1.30
C VAL A 62 -15.33 4.82 0.46
N LEU A 63 -14.23 5.48 0.08
CA LEU A 63 -14.29 6.68 -0.75
C LEU A 63 -14.87 6.38 -2.12
N ARG A 64 -14.52 5.24 -2.69
CA ARG A 64 -15.04 4.85 -4.01
C ARG A 64 -16.55 4.64 -3.98
N GLU A 65 -17.08 4.19 -2.86
CA GLU A 65 -18.51 4.02 -2.65
C GLU A 65 -19.24 5.31 -2.29
N GLY A 66 -18.49 6.41 -2.18
CA GLY A 66 -19.07 7.69 -1.80
C GLY A 66 -19.21 7.88 -0.31
N GLY A 67 -18.60 7.00 0.50
CA GLY A 67 -18.63 7.11 1.94
C GLY A 67 -17.65 8.16 2.45
N LEU A 68 -17.84 8.55 3.71
CA LEU A 68 -17.00 9.56 4.35
C LEU A 68 -16.24 9.03 5.56
N ASP A 69 -16.56 7.82 6.00
CA ASP A 69 -15.98 7.26 7.22
C ASP A 69 -14.69 6.50 6.95
N ILE A 70 -13.66 7.25 6.63
CA ILE A 70 -12.33 6.68 6.44
C ILE A 70 -11.51 6.81 7.71
N ARG A 71 -10.51 5.93 7.88
CA ARG A 71 -9.64 5.95 9.06
C ARG A 71 -8.50 6.95 8.92
N ASN A 72 -7.97 7.11 7.72
CA ASN A 72 -6.84 8.01 7.47
C ASN A 72 -7.34 9.39 7.01
N ARG A 73 -8.10 10.06 7.85
CA ARG A 73 -8.76 11.33 7.53
C ARG A 73 -7.78 12.44 7.21
N ASP A 74 -6.63 12.42 7.84
CA ASP A 74 -5.61 13.46 7.66
C ASP A 74 -4.99 13.46 6.27
N ILE A 75 -5.09 12.35 5.54
CA ILE A 75 -4.57 12.26 4.17
C ILE A 75 -5.70 12.08 3.14
N ARG A 76 -6.90 12.50 3.50
CA ARG A 76 -8.05 12.36 2.60
C ARG A 76 -7.82 12.99 1.24
N LEU A 77 -7.19 14.17 1.20
CA LEU A 77 -6.91 14.87 -0.05
C LEU A 77 -5.99 14.08 -0.97
N GLN A 78 -5.17 13.21 -0.40
CA GLN A 78 -4.29 12.33 -1.17
C GLN A 78 -4.99 11.05 -1.60
N LEU A 79 -5.95 10.57 -0.79
CA LEU A 79 -6.67 9.33 -1.07
C LEU A 79 -7.78 9.50 -2.10
N GLU A 80 -8.46 10.65 -2.10
CA GLU A 80 -9.60 10.86 -3.01
C GLU A 80 -9.23 10.73 -4.49
N PRO A 81 -8.16 11.37 -4.99
CA PRO A 81 -7.79 11.19 -6.39
C PRO A 81 -7.47 9.74 -6.73
N LEU A 82 -6.83 9.05 -5.81
CA LEU A 82 -6.48 7.64 -6.02
C LEU A 82 -7.73 6.77 -6.06
N ALA A 83 -8.68 7.02 -5.15
CA ALA A 83 -9.95 6.29 -5.12
C ALA A 83 -10.72 6.49 -6.42
N ASN A 84 -10.65 7.69 -7.00
CA ASN A 84 -11.34 7.98 -8.26
C ASN A 84 -10.67 7.34 -9.46
N LYS A 85 -9.38 7.06 -9.36
CA LYS A 85 -8.62 6.46 -10.46
C LYS A 85 -8.83 4.95 -10.57
N VAL A 86 -9.03 4.26 -9.46
CA VAL A 86 -9.10 2.80 -9.44
C VAL A 86 -10.56 2.32 -9.43
N SER A 87 -10.78 1.09 -9.89
CA SER A 87 -12.09 0.45 -9.88
C SER A 87 -12.26 -0.41 -8.64
N PHE A 88 -13.50 -0.81 -8.35
CA PHE A 88 -13.77 -1.79 -7.31
C PHE A 88 -13.00 -3.09 -7.56
N ALA A 89 -12.97 -3.52 -8.81
CA ALA A 89 -12.26 -4.75 -9.19
C ALA A 89 -10.78 -4.63 -8.88
N TRP A 90 -10.18 -3.47 -9.15
CA TRP A 90 -8.77 -3.23 -8.85
C TRP A 90 -8.52 -3.32 -7.35
N ILE A 91 -9.40 -2.70 -6.53
CA ILE A 91 -9.24 -2.73 -5.07
C ILE A 91 -9.35 -4.16 -4.55
N ARG A 92 -10.32 -4.93 -5.03
CA ARG A 92 -10.48 -6.34 -4.63
C ARG A 92 -9.27 -7.17 -5.01
N THR A 93 -8.74 -6.93 -6.21
CA THR A 93 -7.52 -7.61 -6.65
C THR A 93 -6.35 -7.24 -5.76
N ALA A 94 -6.22 -5.96 -5.39
CA ALA A 94 -5.16 -5.51 -4.51
C ALA A 94 -5.22 -6.18 -3.14
N VAL A 95 -6.42 -6.30 -2.58
CA VAL A 95 -6.60 -7.01 -1.29
C VAL A 95 -6.19 -8.47 -1.42
N LYS A 96 -6.62 -9.13 -2.48
CA LYS A 96 -6.28 -10.53 -2.69
C LYS A 96 -4.77 -10.73 -2.87
N LYS A 97 -4.14 -9.84 -3.62
CA LYS A 97 -2.68 -9.90 -3.82
C LYS A 97 -1.93 -9.63 -2.52
N ALA A 98 -2.46 -8.74 -1.67
CA ALA A 98 -1.88 -8.51 -0.35
C ALA A 98 -2.00 -9.75 0.53
N ASP A 99 -3.13 -10.46 0.45
CA ASP A 99 -3.31 -11.73 1.16
C ASP A 99 -2.30 -12.77 0.69
N ASP A 100 -2.09 -12.88 -0.61
CA ASP A 100 -1.09 -13.79 -1.17
C ASP A 100 0.31 -13.44 -0.69
N LEU A 101 0.61 -12.15 -0.63
CA LEU A 101 1.89 -11.68 -0.12
C LEU A 101 2.08 -12.05 1.34
N ALA A 102 1.04 -11.88 2.16
CA ALA A 102 1.10 -12.26 3.57
C ALA A 102 1.44 -13.75 3.72
N GLU A 103 0.89 -14.57 2.83
CA GLU A 103 1.16 -16.01 2.83
C GLU A 103 2.61 -16.30 2.44
N LEU A 104 3.12 -15.59 1.43
CA LEU A 104 4.50 -15.75 0.98
C LEU A 104 5.51 -15.37 2.06
N LEU A 105 5.19 -14.38 2.89
CA LEU A 105 6.07 -13.96 3.97
C LEU A 105 6.34 -15.06 4.99
N ARG A 106 5.40 -15.95 5.15
CA ARG A 106 5.60 -17.10 6.04
C ARG A 106 6.65 -18.07 5.51
N ARG A 107 7.05 -17.90 4.23
CA ARG A 107 8.02 -18.76 3.56
C ARG A 107 9.38 -18.10 3.37
N ASN A 108 9.65 -17.02 4.12
CA ASN A 108 10.95 -16.34 4.12
C ASN A 108 11.37 -15.74 2.76
N ILE A 109 10.43 -15.15 2.04
CA ILE A 109 10.74 -14.48 0.79
C ILE A 109 11.24 -13.06 1.10
N GLN A 110 12.21 -12.58 0.31
CA GLN A 110 12.75 -11.24 0.49
C GLN A 110 11.66 -10.18 0.33
N LYS A 111 11.61 -9.25 1.29
CA LYS A 111 10.56 -8.24 1.39
C LYS A 111 10.44 -7.38 0.13
N THR A 112 11.56 -6.87 -0.36
CA THR A 112 11.53 -5.94 -1.49
C THR A 112 11.10 -6.63 -2.77
N ILE A 113 11.54 -7.86 -3.00
CA ILE A 113 11.13 -8.63 -4.16
C ILE A 113 9.63 -8.87 -4.12
N ALA A 114 9.09 -9.19 -2.96
CA ALA A 114 7.67 -9.45 -2.80
C ALA A 114 6.83 -8.20 -3.04
N LEU A 115 7.26 -7.06 -2.49
CA LEU A 115 6.55 -5.79 -2.69
C LEU A 115 6.64 -5.30 -4.12
N ASP A 116 7.82 -5.42 -4.74
CA ASP A 116 8.00 -5.04 -6.14
C ASP A 116 7.12 -5.89 -7.06
N ALA A 117 7.02 -7.19 -6.78
CA ALA A 117 6.15 -8.08 -7.53
C ALA A 117 4.68 -7.68 -7.39
N LEU A 118 4.27 -7.30 -6.18
CA LEU A 118 2.91 -6.83 -5.94
C LEU A 118 2.57 -5.63 -6.81
N ILE A 119 3.47 -4.65 -6.86
CA ILE A 119 3.28 -3.45 -7.67
C ILE A 119 3.12 -3.83 -9.14
N LEU A 120 4.02 -4.65 -9.66
CA LEU A 120 4.02 -5.04 -11.07
C LEU A 120 2.76 -5.82 -11.44
N GLU A 121 2.32 -6.71 -10.56
CA GLU A 121 1.08 -7.46 -10.81
C GLU A 121 -0.14 -6.56 -10.83
N LEU A 122 -0.20 -5.57 -9.93
CA LEU A 122 -1.33 -4.66 -9.88
C LEU A 122 -1.35 -3.72 -11.09
N ARG A 123 -0.20 -3.28 -11.55
CA ARG A 123 -0.12 -2.46 -12.75
C ARG A 123 -0.58 -3.23 -13.98
N GLY A 124 -0.26 -4.51 -14.03
CA GLY A 124 -0.67 -5.38 -15.13
C GLY A 124 -2.14 -5.76 -15.11
N SER A 125 -2.86 -5.51 -14.01
CA SER A 125 -4.27 -5.88 -13.91
C SER A 125 -5.21 -4.93 -14.63
N GLY A 126 -4.72 -3.82 -15.14
CA GLY A 126 -5.50 -2.91 -15.97
C GLY A 126 -6.60 -2.17 -15.21
N SER A 127 -6.26 -1.60 -14.09
CA SER A 127 -7.21 -0.90 -13.22
C SER A 127 -8.13 0.09 -13.94
#